data_506fc2c2aaa6335c4938569efc98e183
#
_entry.id   506fc2c2aaa6335c4938569efc98e183
#
_cell.length_a   1.000
_cell.length_b   1.000
_cell.length_c   1.000
_cell.angle_alpha   90.00
_cell.angle_beta   90.00
_cell.angle_gamma   90.00
#
_symmetry.space_group_name_H-M   'P 1'
#
loop_
_entity.id
_entity.type
_entity.pdbx_description
1 polymer ?
#
loop_
_entity_poly.entity_id
_entity_poly.type
_entity_poly.pdbx_seq_one_letter_code
_entity_poly.pdbx_strand_id
1 'polypeptide(L)'
;MDTMRERFASTASQLLDSDPRLAVVLAEIGTDGFAAAQEAHPDRVINVGIREQLLIGTGGGLALTGMRPLVHTFASFLVDRAFEQVKLDFGHQGTGGVLVSAGGSYDWPAGGYTHMSPGDIALLDTLDGWTMHVPGHPDEAEALLRHAAAAGDDKVYVRLSVQTNAAARPVTGGGFLAVREGRRGVVVAVGPMLDSVLAAVEGLDVSVLYATTVRPFDDASLRAAIPAGATTADVVLVEPYLAGTSTAAANDALADLPHRVLGLGVGRRELRRYGSVDEYVAGLGLDPRSLRERVTAFLG
;
A
#
# COMPACT_ATOMS: atom_id res chain seq x y z
N MET A 1 -17.45 3.70 11.51
CA MET A 1 -16.61 2.73 10.75
C MET A 1 -15.21 2.85 11.30
N ASP A 2 -14.57 1.73 11.63
CA ASP A 2 -13.20 1.73 12.12
C ASP A 2 -12.26 2.31 11.05
N THR A 3 -11.20 2.97 11.47
CA THR A 3 -10.09 3.30 10.58
C THR A 3 -9.31 2.02 10.24
N MET A 4 -8.54 2.03 9.15
CA MET A 4 -7.66 0.88 8.83
C MET A 4 -6.68 0.56 9.97
N ARG A 5 -6.24 1.59 10.72
CA ARG A 5 -5.31 1.41 11.83
C ARG A 5 -5.98 0.78 13.05
N GLU A 6 -7.21 1.16 13.39
CA GLU A 6 -8.01 0.50 14.44
C GLU A 6 -8.31 -0.95 14.05
N ARG A 7 -8.65 -1.18 12.78
CA ARG A 7 -8.86 -2.52 12.24
C ARG A 7 -7.58 -3.37 12.29
N PHE A 8 -6.42 -2.79 12.01
CA PHE A 8 -5.13 -3.47 12.20
C PHE A 8 -4.93 -3.90 13.65
N ALA A 9 -5.09 -2.98 14.60
CA ALA A 9 -4.89 -3.30 16.02
C ALA A 9 -5.83 -4.41 16.50
N SER A 10 -7.11 -4.35 16.16
CA SER A 10 -8.09 -5.38 16.53
C SER A 10 -7.79 -6.73 15.86
N THR A 11 -7.43 -6.74 14.58
CA THR A 11 -7.08 -7.97 13.83
C THR A 11 -5.81 -8.61 14.38
N ALA A 12 -4.76 -7.83 14.60
CA ALA A 12 -3.50 -8.32 15.14
C ALA A 12 -3.66 -8.89 16.56
N SER A 13 -4.48 -8.27 17.41
CA SER A 13 -4.82 -8.78 18.73
C SER A 13 -5.49 -10.15 18.67
N GLN A 14 -6.50 -10.32 17.80
CA GLN A 14 -7.15 -11.62 17.58
C GLN A 14 -6.18 -12.68 17.05
N LEU A 15 -5.26 -12.30 16.20
CA LEU A 15 -4.26 -13.21 15.65
C LEU A 15 -3.24 -13.63 16.73
N LEU A 16 -2.83 -12.73 17.62
CA LEU A 16 -2.00 -13.06 18.79
C LEU A 16 -2.64 -14.12 19.69
N ASP A 17 -3.97 -14.08 19.87
CA ASP A 17 -4.71 -15.09 20.65
C ASP A 17 -4.70 -16.47 19.99
N SER A 18 -4.68 -16.51 18.67
CA SER A 18 -4.85 -17.74 17.88
C SER A 18 -3.55 -18.37 17.38
N ASP A 19 -2.48 -17.59 17.16
CA ASP A 19 -1.18 -18.10 16.69
C ASP A 19 -0.04 -17.70 17.65
N PRO A 20 0.57 -18.68 18.37
CA PRO A 20 1.65 -18.42 19.31
C PRO A 20 2.95 -17.95 18.63
N ARG A 21 3.08 -18.08 17.31
CA ARG A 21 4.26 -17.59 16.59
C ARG A 21 4.18 -16.08 16.31
N LEU A 22 2.98 -15.50 16.38
CA LEU A 22 2.83 -14.07 16.10
C LEU A 22 3.38 -13.22 17.26
N ALA A 23 4.07 -12.15 16.88
CA ALA A 23 4.49 -11.09 17.78
C ALA A 23 4.18 -9.73 17.13
N VAL A 24 3.91 -8.72 17.93
CA VAL A 24 3.74 -7.32 17.50
C VAL A 24 4.89 -6.50 18.05
N VAL A 25 5.59 -5.77 17.19
CA VAL A 25 6.66 -4.86 17.56
C VAL A 25 6.26 -3.43 17.20
N LEU A 26 6.30 -2.54 18.17
CA LEU A 26 5.84 -1.15 18.09
C LEU A 26 6.98 -0.17 18.40
N ALA A 27 6.94 1.02 17.82
CA ALA A 27 7.81 2.14 18.16
C ALA A 27 6.97 3.32 18.62
N GLU A 28 6.35 3.22 19.78
CA GLU A 28 5.44 4.17 20.44
C GLU A 28 4.11 4.35 19.71
N ILE A 29 4.13 4.51 18.40
CA ILE A 29 2.93 4.71 17.57
C ILE A 29 2.04 3.48 17.63
N GLY A 30 0.76 3.69 18.01
CA GLY A 30 -0.25 2.62 18.04
C GLY A 30 -0.34 1.84 19.34
N THR A 31 0.52 2.10 20.33
CA THR A 31 0.54 1.37 21.62
C THR A 31 -0.81 1.31 22.33
N ASP A 32 -1.58 2.41 22.31
CA ASP A 32 -2.90 2.47 22.93
C ASP A 32 -3.87 1.41 22.37
N GLY A 33 -3.78 1.14 21.05
CA GLY A 33 -4.60 0.11 20.39
C GLY A 33 -4.22 -1.32 20.75
N PHE A 34 -3.04 -1.52 21.37
CA PHE A 34 -2.53 -2.82 21.77
C PHE A 34 -2.45 -3.03 23.29
N ALA A 35 -2.94 -2.09 24.11
CA ALA A 35 -2.80 -2.16 25.57
C ALA A 35 -3.33 -3.48 26.15
N ALA A 36 -4.54 -3.89 25.78
CA ALA A 36 -5.13 -5.15 26.23
C ALA A 36 -4.35 -6.39 25.72
N ALA A 37 -3.90 -6.36 24.47
CA ALA A 37 -3.09 -7.43 23.91
C ALA A 37 -1.72 -7.53 24.59
N GLN A 38 -1.14 -6.40 24.99
CA GLN A 38 0.12 -6.38 25.74
C GLN A 38 -0.03 -6.95 27.15
N GLU A 39 -1.14 -6.70 27.81
CA GLU A 39 -1.46 -7.33 29.11
C GLU A 39 -1.62 -8.85 28.99
N ALA A 40 -2.29 -9.31 27.93
CA ALA A 40 -2.53 -10.74 27.68
C ALA A 40 -1.25 -11.48 27.18
N HIS A 41 -0.42 -10.81 26.41
CA HIS A 41 0.76 -11.38 25.73
C HIS A 41 2.01 -10.50 25.92
N PRO A 42 2.49 -10.27 27.16
CA PRO A 42 3.57 -9.32 27.45
C PRO A 42 4.89 -9.64 26.74
N ASP A 43 5.14 -10.93 26.46
CA ASP A 43 6.36 -11.38 25.77
C ASP A 43 6.27 -11.28 24.25
N ARG A 44 5.09 -10.99 23.70
CA ARG A 44 4.84 -10.96 22.25
C ARG A 44 4.32 -9.61 21.72
N VAL A 45 3.97 -8.68 22.59
CA VAL A 45 3.67 -7.29 22.25
C VAL A 45 4.76 -6.41 22.84
N ILE A 46 5.68 -5.98 21.99
CA ILE A 46 6.95 -5.35 22.39
C ILE A 46 6.95 -3.90 21.89
N ASN A 47 7.04 -2.94 22.79
CA ASN A 47 7.27 -1.54 22.45
C ASN A 47 8.75 -1.20 22.69
N VAL A 48 9.48 -0.86 21.62
CA VAL A 48 10.89 -0.49 21.68
C VAL A 48 11.12 1.01 21.88
N GLY A 49 10.04 1.80 22.01
CA GLY A 49 10.09 3.26 22.01
C GLY A 49 10.41 3.83 20.62
N ILE A 50 10.67 5.14 20.53
CA ILE A 50 10.93 5.83 19.26
C ILE A 50 12.35 5.49 18.77
N ARG A 51 12.53 4.28 18.27
CA ARG A 51 13.80 3.71 17.77
C ARG A 51 13.55 2.75 16.61
N GLU A 52 13.30 3.27 15.43
CA GLU A 52 12.81 2.47 14.30
C GLU A 52 13.86 1.49 13.77
N GLN A 53 15.16 1.79 13.89
CA GLN A 53 16.22 0.82 13.59
C GLN A 53 16.15 -0.39 14.53
N LEU A 54 15.91 -0.14 15.83
CA LEU A 54 15.72 -1.21 16.81
C LEU A 54 14.40 -1.95 16.57
N LEU A 55 13.34 -1.23 16.15
CA LEU A 55 12.05 -1.82 15.78
C LEU A 55 12.25 -2.89 14.71
N ILE A 56 12.92 -2.54 13.61
CA ILE A 56 13.19 -3.48 12.51
C ILE A 56 14.11 -4.61 12.97
N GLY A 57 15.23 -4.30 13.65
CA GLY A 57 16.14 -5.32 14.15
C GLY A 57 15.50 -6.29 15.14
N THR A 58 14.58 -5.81 15.99
CA THR A 58 13.79 -6.69 16.88
C THR A 58 12.87 -7.60 16.06
N GLY A 59 12.19 -7.06 15.04
CA GLY A 59 11.37 -7.87 14.14
C GLY A 59 12.17 -8.95 13.43
N GLY A 60 13.30 -8.59 12.81
CA GLY A 60 14.19 -9.55 12.15
C GLY A 60 14.75 -10.61 13.12
N GLY A 61 15.14 -10.20 14.33
CA GLY A 61 15.59 -11.12 15.37
C GLY A 61 14.53 -12.12 15.81
N LEU A 62 13.28 -11.68 15.98
CA LEU A 62 12.14 -12.57 16.26
C LEU A 62 11.91 -13.55 15.10
N ALA A 63 11.98 -13.08 13.87
CA ALA A 63 11.84 -13.94 12.70
C ALA A 63 12.92 -15.03 12.64
N LEU A 64 14.16 -14.73 12.99
CA LEU A 64 15.24 -15.73 13.11
C LEU A 64 14.96 -16.81 14.16
N THR A 65 14.12 -16.53 15.16
CA THR A 65 13.70 -17.53 16.16
C THR A 65 12.47 -18.35 15.70
N GLY A 66 11.96 -18.15 14.50
CA GLY A 66 10.78 -18.84 13.95
C GLY A 66 9.46 -18.15 14.28
N MET A 67 9.47 -16.94 14.81
CA MET A 67 8.27 -16.15 15.02
C MET A 67 7.85 -15.42 13.73
N ARG A 68 6.59 -15.01 13.67
CA ARG A 68 6.04 -14.16 12.60
C ARG A 68 5.78 -12.75 13.15
N PRO A 69 6.73 -11.81 13.04
CA PRO A 69 6.57 -10.47 13.58
C PRO A 69 5.65 -9.60 12.70
N LEU A 70 4.75 -8.85 13.35
CA LEU A 70 4.03 -7.72 12.80
C LEU A 70 4.70 -6.44 13.33
N VAL A 71 5.38 -5.70 12.46
CA VAL A 71 6.20 -4.54 12.83
C VAL A 71 5.50 -3.26 12.41
N HIS A 72 5.19 -2.35 13.34
CA HIS A 72 4.31 -1.22 13.06
C HIS A 72 4.84 0.13 13.54
N THR A 73 4.81 1.11 12.64
CA THR A 73 4.91 2.55 12.90
C THR A 73 4.45 3.35 11.67
N PHE A 74 4.71 4.66 11.60
CA PHE A 74 4.45 5.44 10.38
C PHE A 74 5.38 5.06 9.23
N ALA A 75 4.87 5.17 7.99
CA ALA A 75 5.61 4.82 6.77
C ALA A 75 6.98 5.51 6.67
N SER A 76 7.05 6.81 6.96
CA SER A 76 8.28 7.59 6.96
C SER A 76 9.33 7.07 7.97
N PHE A 77 8.89 6.45 9.04
CA PHE A 77 9.78 5.93 10.07
C PHE A 77 10.09 4.45 9.85
N LEU A 78 9.12 3.69 9.39
CA LEU A 78 9.25 2.28 9.10
C LEU A 78 10.16 2.02 7.88
N VAL A 79 9.98 2.81 6.83
CA VAL A 79 10.65 2.62 5.55
C VAL A 79 11.79 3.62 5.37
N ASP A 80 11.53 4.93 5.34
CA ASP A 80 12.59 5.90 4.99
C ASP A 80 13.72 5.90 6.05
N ARG A 81 13.37 5.97 7.34
CA ARG A 81 14.34 6.06 8.44
C ARG A 81 15.11 4.76 8.69
N ALA A 82 14.44 3.61 8.56
CA ALA A 82 15.01 2.31 8.90
C ALA A 82 15.28 1.41 7.67
N PHE A 83 15.38 2.00 6.47
CA PHE A 83 15.51 1.25 5.22
C PHE A 83 16.69 0.28 5.20
N GLU A 84 17.85 0.70 5.73
CA GLU A 84 19.01 -0.19 5.76
C GLU A 84 18.75 -1.43 6.62
N GLN A 85 18.08 -1.28 7.77
CA GLN A 85 17.71 -2.42 8.60
C GLN A 85 16.69 -3.32 7.90
N VAL A 86 15.72 -2.77 7.18
CA VAL A 86 14.79 -3.57 6.36
C VAL A 86 15.57 -4.41 5.34
N LYS A 87 16.51 -3.79 4.63
CA LYS A 87 17.38 -4.47 3.66
C LYS A 87 18.22 -5.58 4.30
N LEU A 88 18.78 -5.33 5.48
CA LEU A 88 19.70 -6.25 6.14
C LEU A 88 18.95 -7.31 6.97
N ASP A 89 18.05 -6.89 7.86
CA ASP A 89 17.46 -7.78 8.86
C ASP A 89 16.34 -8.67 8.30
N PHE A 90 15.69 -8.27 7.21
CA PHE A 90 14.73 -9.11 6.48
C PHE A 90 15.30 -9.58 5.14
N GLY A 91 15.92 -8.71 4.36
CA GLY A 91 16.43 -9.05 3.03
C GLY A 91 17.66 -9.95 3.09
N HIS A 92 18.78 -9.44 3.60
CA HIS A 92 20.06 -10.17 3.61
C HIS A 92 20.02 -11.42 4.50
N GLN A 93 19.34 -11.34 5.65
CA GLN A 93 19.17 -12.48 6.56
C GLN A 93 18.21 -13.55 6.02
N GLY A 94 17.42 -13.23 4.97
CA GLY A 94 16.46 -14.18 4.40
C GLY A 94 15.32 -14.54 5.32
N THR A 95 14.91 -13.64 6.22
CA THR A 95 13.78 -13.85 7.15
C THR A 95 12.51 -13.20 6.61
N GLY A 96 11.36 -13.70 7.05
CA GLY A 96 10.05 -13.15 6.74
C GLY A 96 9.45 -12.34 7.88
N GLY A 97 8.46 -11.53 7.56
CA GLY A 97 7.71 -10.73 8.52
C GLY A 97 6.72 -9.82 7.84
N VAL A 98 5.88 -9.16 8.61
CA VAL A 98 4.88 -8.22 8.10
C VAL A 98 5.22 -6.81 8.59
N LEU A 99 5.63 -5.94 7.70
CA LEU A 99 5.78 -4.52 8.00
C LEU A 99 4.43 -3.84 7.75
N VAL A 100 3.86 -3.21 8.75
CA VAL A 100 2.56 -2.53 8.66
C VAL A 100 2.77 -1.03 8.89
N SER A 101 2.58 -0.23 7.87
CA SER A 101 2.69 1.22 8.02
C SER A 101 1.34 1.90 8.18
N ALA A 102 1.34 3.03 8.88
CA ALA A 102 0.27 4.02 8.85
C ALA A 102 0.82 5.37 8.38
N GLY A 103 -0.03 6.33 8.05
CA GLY A 103 0.39 7.67 7.67
C GLY A 103 1.20 7.72 6.38
N GLY A 104 0.83 6.90 5.40
CA GLY A 104 1.48 6.91 4.09
C GLY A 104 1.17 8.17 3.29
N SER A 105 2.08 8.57 2.40
CA SER A 105 1.95 9.73 1.50
C SER A 105 1.57 11.03 2.23
N TYR A 106 0.32 11.47 2.11
CA TYR A 106 -0.24 12.72 2.62
C TYR A 106 -1.33 12.50 3.67
N ASP A 107 -1.36 11.35 4.30
CA ASP A 107 -2.42 10.95 5.24
C ASP A 107 -2.50 11.83 6.49
N TRP A 108 -1.40 12.44 6.90
CA TRP A 108 -1.37 13.35 8.04
C TRP A 108 -0.78 14.73 7.70
N PRO A 109 -1.51 15.55 6.92
CA PRO A 109 -1.05 16.89 6.52
C PRO A 109 -0.76 17.82 7.70
N ALA A 110 -1.47 17.65 8.82
CA ALA A 110 -1.23 18.43 10.05
C ALA A 110 0.15 18.15 10.68
N GLY A 111 0.70 16.94 10.49
CA GLY A 111 2.05 16.57 10.92
C GLY A 111 3.13 17.07 9.96
N GLY A 112 2.76 17.46 8.75
CA GLY A 112 3.64 17.96 7.72
C GLY A 112 4.54 16.88 7.10
N TYR A 113 5.47 17.32 6.26
CA TYR A 113 6.31 16.46 5.42
C TYR A 113 7.16 15.45 6.21
N THR A 114 7.52 15.77 7.44
CA THR A 114 8.30 14.87 8.32
C THR A 114 7.59 13.55 8.65
N HIS A 115 6.26 13.50 8.48
CA HIS A 115 5.43 12.32 8.73
C HIS A 115 4.82 11.74 7.44
N MET A 116 5.30 12.18 6.29
CA MET A 116 4.84 11.73 4.98
C MET A 116 5.92 10.89 4.31
N SER A 117 5.53 9.78 3.70
CA SER A 117 6.40 8.95 2.87
C SER A 117 5.67 8.61 1.57
N PRO A 118 5.74 9.48 0.55
CA PRO A 118 5.21 9.13 -0.76
C PRO A 118 6.08 8.12 -1.51
N GLY A 119 7.32 7.92 -1.10
CA GLY A 119 8.29 7.06 -1.76
C GLY A 119 8.40 5.64 -1.19
N ASP A 120 7.62 5.29 -0.18
CA ASP A 120 7.74 4.03 0.56
C ASP A 120 7.67 2.78 -0.33
N ILE A 121 6.66 2.68 -1.20
CA ILE A 121 6.54 1.57 -2.16
C ILE A 121 7.73 1.54 -3.12
N ALA A 122 8.10 2.68 -3.70
CA ALA A 122 9.21 2.75 -4.64
C ALA A 122 10.55 2.37 -4.00
N LEU A 123 10.76 2.70 -2.72
CA LEU A 123 11.96 2.37 -2.00
C LEU A 123 12.02 0.88 -1.67
N LEU A 124 10.94 0.29 -1.17
CA LEU A 124 10.84 -1.15 -0.91
C LEU A 124 10.92 -1.98 -2.20
N ASP A 125 10.44 -1.48 -3.32
CA ASP A 125 10.50 -2.13 -4.65
C ASP A 125 11.94 -2.30 -5.16
N THR A 126 12.92 -1.65 -4.55
CA THR A 126 14.35 -1.90 -4.80
C THR A 126 14.88 -3.16 -4.12
N LEU A 127 14.11 -3.77 -3.23
CA LEU A 127 14.46 -4.98 -2.48
C LEU A 127 13.70 -6.18 -3.03
N ASP A 128 14.38 -7.30 -3.16
CA ASP A 128 13.81 -8.54 -3.70
C ASP A 128 12.82 -9.24 -2.76
N GLY A 129 11.79 -9.86 -3.35
CA GLY A 129 10.89 -10.79 -2.69
C GLY A 129 9.88 -10.15 -1.73
N TRP A 130 9.54 -8.88 -1.88
CA TRP A 130 8.49 -8.23 -1.08
C TRP A 130 7.13 -8.32 -1.76
N THR A 131 6.13 -8.80 -1.01
CA THR A 131 4.72 -8.63 -1.36
C THR A 131 4.23 -7.32 -0.75
N MET A 132 3.59 -6.45 -1.55
CA MET A 132 3.17 -5.13 -1.09
C MET A 132 1.67 -4.95 -1.28
N HIS A 133 0.96 -4.76 -0.17
CA HIS A 133 -0.48 -4.54 -0.14
C HIS A 133 -0.82 -3.08 0.17
N VAL A 134 -1.79 -2.55 -0.55
CA VAL A 134 -2.33 -1.19 -0.39
C VAL A 134 -3.85 -1.30 -0.34
N PRO A 135 -4.45 -1.67 0.79
CA PRO A 135 -5.90 -1.75 0.92
C PRO A 135 -6.55 -0.38 0.76
N GLY A 136 -7.76 -0.35 0.22
CA GLY A 136 -8.58 0.85 0.11
C GLY A 136 -9.75 0.91 1.11
N HIS A 137 -9.92 -0.11 1.97
CA HIS A 137 -11.00 -0.18 2.96
C HIS A 137 -10.53 -0.95 4.21
N PRO A 138 -11.07 -0.67 5.42
CA PRO A 138 -10.71 -1.43 6.64
C PRO A 138 -10.93 -2.94 6.54
N ASP A 139 -11.99 -3.40 5.88
CA ASP A 139 -12.26 -4.83 5.72
C ASP A 139 -11.26 -5.50 4.76
N GLU A 140 -10.77 -4.78 3.75
CA GLU A 140 -9.68 -5.23 2.89
C GLU A 140 -8.36 -5.30 3.66
N ALA A 141 -8.09 -4.30 4.53
CA ALA A 141 -6.93 -4.31 5.39
C ALA A 141 -6.93 -5.53 6.32
N GLU A 142 -8.07 -5.86 6.94
CA GLU A 142 -8.21 -7.08 7.74
C GLU A 142 -7.91 -8.35 6.94
N ALA A 143 -8.52 -8.49 5.76
CA ALA A 143 -8.33 -9.68 4.92
C ALA A 143 -6.86 -9.85 4.50
N LEU A 144 -6.20 -8.75 4.09
CA LEU A 144 -4.79 -8.76 3.70
C LEU A 144 -3.85 -9.01 4.89
N LEU A 145 -4.15 -8.46 6.08
CA LEU A 145 -3.38 -8.72 7.29
C LEU A 145 -3.45 -10.19 7.71
N ARG A 146 -4.64 -10.79 7.67
CA ARG A 146 -4.81 -12.23 7.95
C ARG A 146 -4.05 -13.08 6.94
N HIS A 147 -4.10 -12.72 5.66
CA HIS A 147 -3.32 -13.39 4.63
C HIS A 147 -1.81 -13.23 4.87
N ALA A 148 -1.33 -12.03 5.14
CA ALA A 148 0.07 -11.74 5.43
C ALA A 148 0.58 -12.48 6.68
N ALA A 149 -0.23 -12.56 7.74
CA ALA A 149 0.12 -13.29 8.96
C ALA A 149 0.30 -14.80 8.69
N ALA A 150 -0.52 -15.37 7.78
CA ALA A 150 -0.47 -16.78 7.41
C ALA A 150 0.59 -17.13 6.34
N ALA A 151 1.27 -16.13 5.75
CA ALA A 151 2.16 -16.31 4.60
C ALA A 151 3.57 -16.87 4.95
N GLY A 152 3.70 -17.62 6.03
CA GLY A 152 4.96 -18.30 6.41
C GLY A 152 6.12 -17.31 6.61
N ASP A 153 7.20 -17.51 5.84
CA ASP A 153 8.42 -16.69 5.91
C ASP A 153 8.46 -15.60 4.80
N ASP A 154 7.33 -15.29 4.17
CA ASP A 154 7.27 -14.24 3.16
C ASP A 154 7.48 -12.86 3.79
N LYS A 155 8.14 -11.98 3.05
CA LYS A 155 8.30 -10.56 3.38
C LYS A 155 7.08 -9.80 2.86
N VAL A 156 6.29 -9.22 3.75
CA VAL A 156 5.05 -8.54 3.37
C VAL A 156 5.05 -7.11 3.91
N TYR A 157 4.67 -6.17 3.09
CA TYR A 157 4.39 -4.80 3.47
C TYR A 157 2.91 -4.50 3.30
N VAL A 158 2.26 -4.01 4.35
CA VAL A 158 0.85 -3.57 4.32
C VAL A 158 0.79 -2.08 4.61
N ARG A 159 0.36 -1.31 3.63
CA ARG A 159 0.32 0.15 3.66
C ARG A 159 -1.08 0.63 4.00
N LEU A 160 -1.31 0.98 5.25
CA LEU A 160 -2.59 1.52 5.71
C LEU A 160 -2.71 3.01 5.37
N SER A 161 -3.94 3.45 5.10
CA SER A 161 -4.27 4.84 4.80
C SER A 161 -5.42 5.34 5.68
N VAL A 162 -5.50 6.66 5.88
CA VAL A 162 -6.68 7.31 6.48
C VAL A 162 -7.80 7.47 5.47
N GLN A 163 -7.48 7.50 4.18
CA GLN A 163 -8.45 7.54 3.10
C GLN A 163 -9.02 6.16 2.85
N THR A 164 -10.32 6.09 2.62
CA THR A 164 -11.02 4.84 2.37
C THR A 164 -12.03 4.99 1.24
N ASN A 165 -12.21 3.94 0.47
CA ASN A 165 -13.35 3.82 -0.43
C ASN A 165 -14.64 3.62 0.38
N ALA A 166 -15.78 3.95 -0.20
CA ALA A 166 -17.09 3.84 0.45
C ALA A 166 -17.49 2.38 0.75
N ALA A 167 -16.94 1.42 0.01
CA ALA A 167 -17.21 0.00 0.19
C ALA A 167 -15.98 -0.85 -0.09
N ALA A 168 -15.81 -1.91 0.70
CA ALA A 168 -14.80 -2.93 0.45
C ALA A 168 -15.04 -3.69 -0.85
N ARG A 169 -13.96 -4.12 -1.47
CA ARG A 169 -13.97 -5.03 -2.62
C ARG A 169 -13.38 -6.38 -2.21
N PRO A 170 -13.74 -7.47 -2.92
CA PRO A 170 -13.10 -8.75 -2.68
C PRO A 170 -11.57 -8.66 -2.87
N VAL A 171 -10.83 -9.19 -1.92
CA VAL A 171 -9.38 -9.31 -2.01
C VAL A 171 -9.04 -10.58 -2.81
N THR A 172 -8.25 -10.43 -3.86
CA THR A 172 -7.93 -11.50 -4.82
C THR A 172 -6.62 -12.25 -4.52
N GLY A 173 -5.94 -11.88 -3.43
CA GLY A 173 -4.68 -12.51 -3.01
C GLY A 173 -3.46 -12.17 -3.89
N GLY A 174 -3.60 -11.24 -4.86
CA GLY A 174 -2.48 -10.80 -5.72
C GLY A 174 -2.91 -10.26 -7.07
N GLY A 175 -4.04 -10.71 -7.62
CA GLY A 175 -4.55 -10.24 -8.91
C GLY A 175 -5.29 -8.91 -8.82
N PHE A 176 -5.33 -8.15 -9.93
CA PHE A 176 -6.17 -6.95 -10.03
C PHE A 176 -7.62 -7.35 -10.27
N LEU A 177 -8.55 -6.69 -9.56
CA LEU A 177 -9.97 -6.90 -9.75
C LEU A 177 -10.49 -6.03 -10.91
N ALA A 178 -11.10 -6.65 -11.92
CA ALA A 178 -11.83 -5.91 -12.96
C ALA A 178 -13.13 -5.32 -12.37
N VAL A 179 -13.21 -3.99 -12.29
CA VAL A 179 -14.37 -3.27 -11.74
C VAL A 179 -15.30 -2.79 -12.85
N ARG A 180 -14.73 -2.46 -14.00
CA ARG A 180 -15.47 -2.00 -15.17
C ARG A 180 -14.73 -2.38 -16.45
N GLU A 181 -15.47 -2.75 -17.49
CA GLU A 181 -14.93 -2.99 -18.82
C GLU A 181 -15.17 -1.75 -19.71
N GLY A 182 -14.24 -1.51 -20.65
CA GLY A 182 -14.28 -0.43 -21.63
C GLY A 182 -13.31 -0.69 -22.78
N ARG A 183 -13.31 0.16 -23.80
CA ARG A 183 -12.60 -0.10 -25.07
C ARG A 183 -11.53 0.92 -25.43
N ARG A 184 -11.38 2.02 -24.70
CA ARG A 184 -10.47 3.13 -25.08
C ARG A 184 -9.19 3.19 -24.25
N GLY A 185 -9.02 2.29 -23.31
CA GLY A 185 -7.84 2.22 -22.45
C GLY A 185 -8.13 1.58 -21.09
N VAL A 186 -7.12 1.43 -20.28
CA VAL A 186 -7.19 0.81 -18.95
C VAL A 186 -6.75 1.82 -17.90
N VAL A 187 -7.51 1.95 -16.82
CA VAL A 187 -7.15 2.73 -15.64
C VAL A 187 -7.00 1.78 -14.47
N VAL A 188 -5.80 1.71 -13.89
CA VAL A 188 -5.53 0.93 -12.68
C VAL A 188 -5.64 1.87 -11.48
N ALA A 189 -6.61 1.62 -10.62
CA ALA A 189 -6.83 2.35 -9.37
C ALA A 189 -6.22 1.56 -8.20
N VAL A 190 -5.29 2.16 -7.47
CA VAL A 190 -4.61 1.50 -6.35
C VAL A 190 -5.24 1.91 -5.02
N GLY A 191 -5.65 0.92 -4.23
CA GLY A 191 -6.10 1.10 -2.85
C GLY A 191 -7.17 2.20 -2.70
N PRO A 192 -6.96 3.24 -1.88
CA PRO A 192 -7.96 4.27 -1.61
C PRO A 192 -8.31 5.16 -2.82
N MET A 193 -7.68 4.95 -3.98
CA MET A 193 -7.95 5.75 -5.18
C MET A 193 -9.15 5.28 -5.99
N LEU A 194 -9.77 4.13 -5.67
CA LEU A 194 -10.82 3.54 -6.52
C LEU A 194 -12.01 4.47 -6.70
N ASP A 195 -12.57 5.01 -5.63
CA ASP A 195 -13.77 5.86 -5.73
C ASP A 195 -13.49 7.16 -6.50
N SER A 196 -12.32 7.77 -6.26
CA SER A 196 -11.89 8.96 -7.01
C SER A 196 -11.71 8.66 -8.50
N VAL A 197 -11.16 7.48 -8.84
CA VAL A 197 -11.02 7.04 -10.24
C VAL A 197 -12.39 6.80 -10.86
N LEU A 198 -13.29 6.05 -10.21
CA LEU A 198 -14.63 5.78 -10.74
C LEU A 198 -15.40 7.06 -11.03
N ALA A 199 -15.35 8.05 -10.12
CA ALA A 199 -15.94 9.36 -10.35
C ALA A 199 -15.25 10.13 -11.50
N ALA A 200 -13.93 10.07 -11.58
CA ALA A 200 -13.17 10.74 -12.65
C ALA A 200 -13.51 10.20 -14.04
N VAL A 201 -13.69 8.89 -14.16
CA VAL A 201 -13.92 8.24 -15.47
C VAL A 201 -15.40 7.97 -15.77
N GLU A 202 -16.31 8.55 -15.00
CA GLU A 202 -17.75 8.45 -15.29
C GLU A 202 -18.07 8.90 -16.72
N GLY A 203 -18.78 8.05 -17.48
CA GLY A 203 -19.13 8.28 -18.89
C GLY A 203 -17.98 8.10 -19.90
N LEU A 204 -16.76 7.77 -19.46
CA LEU A 204 -15.67 7.37 -20.37
C LEU A 204 -15.72 5.86 -20.65
N ASP A 205 -15.44 5.45 -21.88
CA ASP A 205 -15.41 4.05 -22.33
C ASP A 205 -14.03 3.42 -22.02
N VAL A 206 -13.68 3.32 -20.74
CA VAL A 206 -12.40 2.76 -20.26
C VAL A 206 -12.61 1.61 -19.30
N SER A 207 -11.70 0.62 -19.35
CA SER A 207 -11.63 -0.41 -18.33
C SER A 207 -11.07 0.15 -17.02
N VAL A 208 -11.58 -0.31 -15.87
CA VAL A 208 -11.04 0.03 -14.56
C VAL A 208 -10.65 -1.25 -13.83
N LEU A 209 -9.38 -1.36 -13.51
CA LEU A 209 -8.81 -2.38 -12.64
C LEU A 209 -8.57 -1.80 -11.26
N TYR A 210 -8.85 -2.60 -10.24
CA TYR A 210 -8.59 -2.25 -8.85
C TYR A 210 -7.46 -3.12 -8.28
N ALA A 211 -6.43 -2.48 -7.75
CA ALA A 211 -5.26 -3.13 -7.19
C ALA A 211 -5.16 -2.90 -5.68
N THR A 212 -5.28 -3.95 -4.88
CA THR A 212 -4.96 -3.97 -3.44
C THR A 212 -3.60 -4.61 -3.16
N THR A 213 -3.06 -5.37 -4.11
CA THR A 213 -1.68 -5.86 -4.12
C THR A 213 -0.97 -5.23 -5.32
N VAL A 214 0.12 -4.54 -5.05
CA VAL A 214 0.87 -3.78 -6.08
C VAL A 214 2.21 -4.42 -6.41
N ARG A 215 2.70 -5.33 -5.54
CA ARG A 215 3.84 -6.21 -5.78
C ARG A 215 3.55 -7.60 -5.22
N PRO A 216 3.82 -8.65 -6.00
CA PRO A 216 4.20 -8.59 -7.42
C PRO A 216 3.15 -7.85 -8.25
N PHE A 217 3.57 -7.22 -9.35
CA PHE A 217 2.65 -6.55 -10.26
C PHE A 217 1.87 -7.59 -11.07
N ASP A 218 0.58 -7.38 -11.28
CA ASP A 218 -0.26 -8.35 -12.00
C ASP A 218 -0.29 -8.05 -13.51
N ASP A 219 0.72 -8.55 -14.20
CA ASP A 219 0.86 -8.44 -15.64
C ASP A 219 -0.32 -9.08 -16.38
N ALA A 220 -0.81 -10.22 -15.88
CA ALA A 220 -1.85 -11.00 -16.53
C ALA A 220 -3.19 -10.25 -16.56
N SER A 221 -3.61 -9.68 -15.43
CA SER A 221 -4.85 -8.89 -15.38
C SER A 221 -4.74 -7.61 -16.19
N LEU A 222 -3.57 -6.94 -16.17
CA LEU A 222 -3.36 -5.75 -17.00
C LEU A 222 -3.51 -6.10 -18.49
N ARG A 223 -2.83 -7.15 -18.95
CA ARG A 223 -2.92 -7.60 -20.35
C ARG A 223 -4.34 -8.01 -20.75
N ALA A 224 -5.03 -8.74 -19.88
CA ALA A 224 -6.40 -9.19 -20.13
C ALA A 224 -7.40 -8.02 -20.25
N ALA A 225 -7.11 -6.88 -19.62
CA ALA A 225 -7.95 -5.69 -19.69
C ALA A 225 -7.72 -4.84 -20.94
N ILE A 226 -6.65 -5.10 -21.72
CA ILE A 226 -6.41 -4.41 -22.99
C ILE A 226 -7.48 -4.83 -24.00
N PRO A 227 -8.16 -3.87 -24.64
CA PRO A 227 -9.22 -4.19 -25.60
C PRO A 227 -8.72 -5.04 -26.77
N ALA A 228 -9.47 -6.07 -27.14
CA ALA A 228 -9.12 -6.94 -28.27
C ALA A 228 -9.02 -6.12 -29.57
N GLY A 229 -7.90 -6.27 -30.28
CA GLY A 229 -7.64 -5.54 -31.53
C GLY A 229 -7.16 -4.11 -31.35
N ALA A 230 -6.85 -3.66 -30.11
CA ALA A 230 -6.23 -2.38 -29.88
C ALA A 230 -4.85 -2.32 -30.58
N THR A 231 -4.59 -1.27 -31.35
CA THR A 231 -3.30 -1.04 -32.00
C THR A 231 -2.27 -0.43 -31.06
N THR A 232 -2.73 0.17 -29.97
CA THR A 232 -1.91 0.74 -28.89
C THR A 232 -2.66 0.53 -27.59
N ALA A 233 -1.96 0.05 -26.56
CA ALA A 233 -2.50 -0.09 -25.22
C ALA A 233 -2.26 1.21 -24.42
N ASP A 234 -3.31 1.94 -24.12
CA ASP A 234 -3.25 3.14 -23.29
C ASP A 234 -3.56 2.77 -21.84
N VAL A 235 -2.60 2.96 -20.94
CA VAL A 235 -2.70 2.61 -19.52
C VAL A 235 -2.48 3.83 -18.64
N VAL A 236 -3.37 4.03 -17.69
CA VAL A 236 -3.24 5.06 -16.64
C VAL A 236 -3.13 4.35 -15.28
N LEU A 237 -2.06 4.62 -14.55
CA LEU A 237 -1.87 4.15 -13.18
C LEU A 237 -2.21 5.29 -12.22
N VAL A 238 -3.15 5.08 -11.29
CA VAL A 238 -3.52 6.07 -10.27
C VAL A 238 -3.15 5.51 -8.91
N GLU A 239 -2.04 6.03 -8.38
CA GLU A 239 -1.36 5.51 -7.19
C GLU A 239 -1.43 6.52 -6.04
N PRO A 240 -1.74 6.12 -4.79
CA PRO A 240 -1.77 7.05 -3.64
C PRO A 240 -0.38 7.40 -3.12
N TYR A 241 0.68 7.03 -3.82
CA TYR A 241 2.08 7.24 -3.50
C TYR A 241 2.82 7.88 -4.68
N LEU A 242 4.15 7.82 -4.73
CA LEU A 242 4.98 8.49 -5.73
C LEU A 242 4.55 8.12 -7.15
N ALA A 243 4.19 9.13 -7.93
CA ALA A 243 3.73 8.96 -9.30
C ALA A 243 4.76 8.20 -10.16
N GLY A 244 4.28 7.20 -10.88
CA GLY A 244 5.09 6.39 -11.78
C GLY A 244 5.87 5.26 -11.12
N THR A 245 5.61 4.96 -9.85
CA THR A 245 6.24 3.82 -9.15
C THR A 245 6.03 2.50 -9.90
N SER A 246 4.82 2.24 -10.42
CA SER A 246 4.55 1.01 -11.17
C SER A 246 4.68 1.16 -12.69
N THR A 247 5.21 2.29 -13.19
CA THR A 247 5.33 2.50 -14.64
C THR A 247 6.29 1.53 -15.32
N ALA A 248 7.42 1.19 -14.66
CA ALA A 248 8.35 0.20 -15.19
C ALA A 248 7.70 -1.18 -15.32
N ALA A 249 7.02 -1.65 -14.27
CA ALA A 249 6.32 -2.92 -14.29
C ALA A 249 5.22 -2.98 -15.38
N ALA A 250 4.45 -1.90 -15.55
CA ALA A 250 3.45 -1.83 -16.61
C ALA A 250 4.08 -1.84 -18.01
N ASN A 251 5.22 -1.16 -18.21
CA ASN A 251 5.97 -1.23 -19.47
C ASN A 251 6.50 -2.62 -19.74
N ASP A 252 7.04 -3.31 -18.73
CA ASP A 252 7.55 -4.69 -18.87
C ASP A 252 6.39 -5.65 -19.19
N ALA A 253 5.24 -5.50 -18.52
CA ALA A 253 4.04 -6.28 -18.79
C ALA A 253 3.54 -6.15 -20.25
N LEU A 254 3.79 -5.02 -20.90
CA LEU A 254 3.31 -4.67 -22.25
C LEU A 254 4.44 -4.58 -23.28
N ALA A 255 5.65 -5.07 -22.98
CA ALA A 255 6.85 -4.87 -23.81
C ALA A 255 6.71 -5.35 -25.27
N ASP A 256 5.84 -6.32 -25.51
CA ASP A 256 5.55 -6.89 -26.86
C ASP A 256 4.42 -6.17 -27.60
N LEU A 257 3.79 -5.13 -27.00
CA LEU A 257 2.68 -4.37 -27.57
C LEU A 257 3.05 -2.88 -27.67
N PRO A 258 2.66 -2.17 -28.73
CA PRO A 258 2.70 -0.72 -28.73
C PRO A 258 1.84 -0.18 -27.56
N HIS A 259 2.42 0.62 -26.70
CA HIS A 259 1.70 1.11 -25.51
C HIS A 259 2.15 2.51 -25.08
N ARG A 260 1.30 3.16 -24.29
CA ARG A 260 1.61 4.39 -23.56
C ARG A 260 1.18 4.22 -22.11
N VAL A 261 2.00 4.67 -21.17
CA VAL A 261 1.68 4.59 -19.73
C VAL A 261 1.72 5.99 -19.13
N LEU A 262 0.67 6.38 -18.44
CA LEU A 262 0.58 7.61 -17.66
C LEU A 262 0.53 7.26 -16.16
N GLY A 263 1.57 7.62 -15.40
CA GLY A 263 1.57 7.51 -13.93
C GLY A 263 1.00 8.77 -13.28
N LEU A 264 -0.09 8.62 -12.53
CA LEU A 264 -0.71 9.65 -11.69
C LEU A 264 -0.52 9.29 -10.23
N GLY A 265 -0.07 10.23 -9.42
CA GLY A 265 0.23 10.00 -8.01
C GLY A 265 0.84 11.25 -7.37
N VAL A 266 1.49 11.06 -6.24
CA VAL A 266 2.18 12.13 -5.52
C VAL A 266 3.42 12.56 -6.30
N GLY A 267 3.52 13.85 -6.63
CA GLY A 267 4.69 14.41 -7.31
C GLY A 267 5.92 14.44 -6.40
N ARG A 268 7.11 14.60 -7.00
CA ARG A 268 8.38 14.72 -6.25
C ARG A 268 8.55 16.06 -5.52
N ARG A 269 7.67 17.01 -5.76
CA ARG A 269 7.73 18.34 -5.16
C ARG A 269 6.92 18.36 -3.87
N GLU A 270 7.57 18.72 -2.77
CA GLU A 270 6.90 18.99 -1.51
C GLU A 270 5.95 20.20 -1.64
N LEU A 271 4.72 20.07 -1.13
CA LEU A 271 3.74 21.17 -1.17
C LEU A 271 4.06 22.30 -0.18
N ARG A 272 4.93 22.06 0.81
CA ARG A 272 5.40 23.03 1.84
C ARG A 272 4.27 23.77 2.52
N ARG A 273 3.23 23.04 2.90
CA ARG A 273 2.08 23.59 3.63
C ARG A 273 1.55 22.54 4.61
N TYR A 274 0.82 22.99 5.60
CA TYR A 274 -0.08 22.21 6.41
C TYR A 274 -1.49 22.29 5.83
N GLY A 275 -2.43 21.46 6.29
CA GLY A 275 -3.80 21.51 5.80
C GLY A 275 -4.58 20.24 6.11
N SER A 276 -5.68 20.06 5.41
CA SER A 276 -6.49 18.85 5.41
C SER A 276 -6.05 17.87 4.33
N VAL A 277 -6.51 16.64 4.43
CA VAL A 277 -6.29 15.60 3.39
C VAL A 277 -6.89 16.05 2.07
N ASP A 278 -8.10 16.63 2.05
CA ASP A 278 -8.77 17.10 0.84
C ASP A 278 -7.98 18.21 0.13
N GLU A 279 -7.39 19.13 0.89
CA GLU A 279 -6.52 20.18 0.32
C GLU A 279 -5.26 19.61 -0.30
N TYR A 280 -4.71 18.53 0.28
CA TYR A 280 -3.56 17.83 -0.30
C TYR A 280 -3.95 17.04 -1.55
N VAL A 281 -5.06 16.30 -1.51
CA VAL A 281 -5.61 15.58 -2.67
C VAL A 281 -5.80 16.53 -3.86
N ALA A 282 -6.44 17.69 -3.64
CA ALA A 282 -6.61 18.71 -4.67
C ALA A 282 -5.27 19.30 -5.13
N GLY A 283 -4.38 19.63 -4.19
CA GLY A 283 -3.06 20.20 -4.50
C GLY A 283 -2.13 19.26 -5.23
N LEU A 284 -2.31 17.95 -5.11
CA LEU A 284 -1.59 16.90 -5.81
C LEU A 284 -2.25 16.50 -7.14
N GLY A 285 -3.46 17.01 -7.42
CA GLY A 285 -4.23 16.68 -8.61
C GLY A 285 -4.73 15.23 -8.61
N LEU A 286 -5.08 14.72 -7.43
CA LEU A 286 -5.62 13.38 -7.20
C LEU A 286 -7.13 13.39 -6.92
N ASP A 287 -7.75 14.55 -6.91
CA ASP A 287 -9.21 14.70 -6.86
C ASP A 287 -9.87 14.24 -8.18
N PRO A 288 -11.15 13.86 -8.16
CA PRO A 288 -11.82 13.31 -9.33
C PRO A 288 -11.81 14.24 -10.56
N ARG A 289 -11.86 15.55 -10.36
CA ARG A 289 -11.84 16.53 -11.46
C ARG A 289 -10.48 16.57 -12.14
N SER A 290 -9.42 16.70 -11.35
CA SER A 290 -8.04 16.74 -11.85
C SER A 290 -7.65 15.43 -12.52
N LEU A 291 -8.06 14.29 -11.95
CA LEU A 291 -7.86 12.96 -12.55
C LEU A 291 -8.58 12.88 -13.90
N ARG A 292 -9.86 13.33 -13.98
CA ARG A 292 -10.62 13.33 -15.23
C ARG A 292 -9.92 14.12 -16.32
N GLU A 293 -9.49 15.34 -16.03
CA GLU A 293 -8.79 16.22 -16.97
C GLU A 293 -7.55 15.52 -17.55
N ARG A 294 -6.73 14.91 -16.68
CA ARG A 294 -5.50 14.22 -17.08
C ARG A 294 -5.74 12.93 -17.85
N VAL A 295 -6.69 12.11 -17.40
CA VAL A 295 -7.08 10.87 -18.09
C VAL A 295 -7.64 11.18 -19.47
N THR A 296 -8.56 12.16 -19.59
CA THR A 296 -9.14 12.54 -20.88
C THR A 296 -8.09 13.10 -21.84
N ALA A 297 -7.19 13.95 -21.37
CA ALA A 297 -6.12 14.50 -22.19
C ALA A 297 -5.13 13.42 -22.68
N PHE A 298 -4.93 12.36 -21.90
CA PHE A 298 -4.06 11.26 -22.28
C PHE A 298 -4.69 10.32 -23.31
N LEU A 299 -5.98 10.05 -23.17
CA LEU A 299 -6.71 9.12 -24.06
C LEU A 299 -7.10 9.76 -25.42
N GLY A 300 -7.09 11.08 -25.51
CA GLY A 300 -7.41 11.85 -26.74
C GLY A 300 -8.89 12.09 -26.90
#